data_efd17722fb4561896bc2f851a884a1a0
#
_entry.id   efd17722fb4561896bc2f851a884a1a0
#
_cell.length_a   1.000
_cell.length_b   1.000
_cell.length_c   1.000
_cell.angle_alpha   90.00
_cell.angle_beta   90.00
_cell.angle_gamma   90.00
#
_symmetry.space_group_name_H-M   'P 1'
#
loop_
_entity.id
_entity.type
_entity.pdbx_description
1 polymer ?
#
loop_
_entity_poly.entity_id
_entity_poly.type
_entity_poly.pdbx_seq_one_letter_code
_entity_poly.pdbx_strand_id
1 'polypeptide(L)'
;DVDLIMGTFSKSFASLGGFIATDKEITNFLRHHSRSYIFTASITPASTAAALKAIDIMIEEPWRQEHLWDITNYALEGFRNMGAEIGNTSTPIIPLFIRDNFKTFSITHDLLEEGIFVNPVVSPAVAPEDTLIRFSLMATHTKEQVTHALEAIQKVFRKYEIIK
;
A
#
# COMPACT_ATOMS: atom_id res chain seq x y z
N ASP A 1 13.94 20.45 -1.23
CA ASP A 1 12.96 21.25 -0.48
C ASP A 1 11.60 21.07 -1.14
N VAL A 2 10.54 21.05 -0.34
CA VAL A 2 9.15 20.86 -0.78
C VAL A 2 8.31 22.01 -0.20
N ASP A 3 7.61 22.72 -1.06
CA ASP A 3 6.83 23.91 -0.65
C ASP A 3 5.47 23.53 -0.06
N LEU A 4 4.90 22.38 -0.47
CA LEU A 4 3.62 21.88 -0.01
C LEU A 4 3.72 20.39 0.31
N ILE A 5 3.34 20.02 1.53
CA ILE A 5 3.25 18.62 1.95
C ILE A 5 1.78 18.28 2.20
N MET A 6 1.25 17.29 1.49
CA MET A 6 -0.09 16.77 1.72
C MET A 6 -0.02 15.38 2.36
N GLY A 7 -0.81 15.17 3.38
CA GLY A 7 -0.98 13.88 4.02
C GLY A 7 -2.45 13.50 4.18
N THR A 8 -2.76 12.23 4.04
CA THR A 8 -4.10 11.69 4.34
C THR A 8 -4.10 10.90 5.64
N PHE A 9 -5.20 10.94 6.36
CA PHE A 9 -5.41 10.12 7.56
C PHE A 9 -6.11 8.78 7.26
N SER A 10 -6.46 8.51 6.00
CA SER A 10 -7.26 7.34 5.62
C SER A 10 -6.45 6.03 5.47
N LYS A 11 -5.17 6.03 5.72
CA LYS A 11 -4.28 4.86 5.64
C LYS A 11 -3.78 4.50 7.06
N SER A 12 -2.50 4.65 7.33
CA SER A 12 -1.86 4.28 8.60
C SER A 12 -2.42 5.00 9.83
N PHE A 13 -3.04 6.16 9.67
CA PHE A 13 -3.71 6.87 10.76
C PHE A 13 -5.11 6.35 11.10
N ALA A 14 -5.66 5.40 10.32
CA ALA A 14 -6.97 4.76 10.53
C ALA A 14 -8.12 5.75 10.78
N SER A 15 -8.11 6.93 10.13
CA SER A 15 -9.04 8.02 10.34
C SER A 15 -9.53 8.62 9.00
N LEU A 16 -10.34 9.66 9.07
CA LEU A 16 -10.82 10.41 7.91
C LEU A 16 -10.12 11.76 7.81
N GLY A 17 -10.08 12.31 6.59
CA GLY A 17 -9.50 13.62 6.33
C GLY A 17 -8.02 13.58 5.98
N GLY A 18 -7.37 14.70 6.16
CA GLY A 18 -5.97 14.90 5.85
C GLY A 18 -5.52 16.32 6.19
N PHE A 19 -4.31 16.66 5.76
CA PHE A 19 -3.74 17.96 6.01
C PHE A 19 -2.89 18.44 4.83
N ILE A 20 -2.69 19.74 4.79
CA ILE A 20 -1.65 20.39 3.98
C ILE A 20 -0.77 21.18 4.94
N ALA A 21 0.54 20.93 4.89
CA ALA A 21 1.55 21.67 5.61
C ALA A 21 2.34 22.54 4.61
N THR A 22 2.35 23.85 4.85
CA THR A 22 3.02 24.85 4.00
C THR A 22 3.16 26.16 4.76
N ASP A 23 3.75 27.16 4.14
CA ASP A 23 3.90 28.49 4.69
C ASP A 23 2.57 29.16 5.01
N LYS A 24 2.58 30.09 5.97
CA LYS A 24 1.39 30.79 6.46
C LYS A 24 0.64 31.51 5.36
N GLU A 25 1.34 32.13 4.43
CA GLU A 25 0.74 32.85 3.31
C GLU A 25 -0.04 31.94 2.38
N ILE A 26 0.56 30.80 2.03
CA ILE A 26 -0.07 29.77 1.20
C ILE A 26 -1.25 29.14 1.94
N THR A 27 -1.10 28.82 3.24
CA THR A 27 -2.21 28.31 4.06
C THR A 27 -3.40 29.28 4.05
N ASN A 28 -3.14 30.57 4.21
CA ASN A 28 -4.19 31.60 4.18
C ASN A 28 -4.85 31.67 2.79
N PHE A 29 -4.06 31.62 1.73
CA PHE A 29 -4.60 31.58 0.35
C PHE A 29 -5.50 30.35 0.16
N LEU A 30 -5.05 29.16 0.54
CA LEU A 30 -5.82 27.92 0.39
C LEU A 30 -7.15 27.96 1.15
N ARG A 31 -7.18 28.53 2.35
CA ARG A 31 -8.41 28.66 3.14
C ARG A 31 -9.48 29.51 2.46
N HIS A 32 -9.08 30.49 1.67
CA HIS A 32 -10.01 31.43 1.02
C HIS A 32 -10.31 31.08 -0.44
N HIS A 33 -9.48 30.29 -1.10
CA HIS A 33 -9.57 30.03 -2.55
C HIS A 33 -9.78 28.55 -2.90
N SER A 34 -9.45 27.60 -1.99
CA SER A 34 -9.68 26.18 -2.27
C SER A 34 -11.16 25.85 -2.20
N ARG A 35 -11.77 25.59 -3.34
CA ARG A 35 -13.19 25.21 -3.43
C ARG A 35 -13.48 23.93 -2.65
N SER A 36 -12.61 22.93 -2.74
CA SER A 36 -12.76 21.70 -1.99
C SER A 36 -12.79 21.95 -0.49
N TYR A 37 -11.94 22.85 0.02
CA TYR A 37 -11.91 23.20 1.45
C TYR A 37 -13.18 23.95 1.88
N ILE A 38 -13.63 24.92 1.08
CA ILE A 38 -14.76 25.78 1.41
C ILE A 38 -16.09 25.00 1.39
N PHE A 39 -16.27 24.09 0.43
CA PHE A 39 -17.52 23.37 0.19
C PHE A 39 -17.54 21.95 0.78
N THR A 40 -16.54 21.58 1.59
CA THR A 40 -16.49 20.28 2.27
C THR A 40 -16.69 20.49 3.77
N ALA A 41 -17.44 19.59 4.40
CA ALA A 41 -17.58 19.56 5.85
C ALA A 41 -16.23 19.29 6.52
N SER A 42 -15.98 19.94 7.64
CA SER A 42 -14.75 19.76 8.42
C SER A 42 -14.62 18.33 8.97
N ILE A 43 -13.38 17.88 9.17
CA ILE A 43 -13.10 16.63 9.87
C ILE A 43 -13.77 16.63 11.27
N THR A 44 -14.36 15.51 11.65
CA THR A 44 -15.04 15.40 12.93
C THR A 44 -14.05 15.39 14.11
N PRO A 45 -14.47 15.83 15.31
CA PRO A 45 -13.62 15.77 16.50
C PRO A 45 -13.11 14.35 16.80
N ALA A 46 -13.96 13.32 16.60
CA ALA A 46 -13.58 11.92 16.81
C ALA A 46 -12.46 11.50 15.85
N SER A 47 -12.59 11.83 14.55
CA SER A 47 -11.56 11.54 13.55
C SER A 47 -10.25 12.29 13.83
N THR A 48 -10.34 13.53 14.30
CA THR A 48 -9.17 14.32 14.71
C THR A 48 -8.46 13.71 15.91
N ALA A 49 -9.20 13.28 16.93
CA ALA A 49 -8.65 12.61 18.11
C ALA A 49 -7.99 11.26 17.74
N ALA A 50 -8.61 10.49 16.85
CA ALA A 50 -8.02 9.24 16.36
C ALA A 50 -6.70 9.48 15.62
N ALA A 51 -6.65 10.47 14.74
CA ALA A 51 -5.42 10.83 14.01
C ALA A 51 -4.32 11.32 14.97
N LEU A 52 -4.67 12.12 15.97
CA LEU A 52 -3.72 12.58 17.00
C LEU A 52 -3.16 11.42 17.80
N LYS A 53 -4.01 10.49 18.28
CA LYS A 53 -3.54 9.31 19.02
C LYS A 53 -2.68 8.38 18.15
N ALA A 54 -2.96 8.28 16.84
CA ALA A 54 -2.12 7.53 15.91
C ALA A 54 -0.69 8.12 15.83
N ILE A 55 -0.54 9.44 15.90
CA ILE A 55 0.78 10.09 15.97
C ILE A 55 1.51 9.71 17.26
N ASP A 56 0.82 9.76 18.41
CA ASP A 56 1.40 9.36 19.70
C ASP A 56 1.92 7.92 19.63
N ILE A 57 1.09 6.98 19.14
CA ILE A 57 1.46 5.56 18.98
C ILE A 57 2.66 5.42 18.04
N MET A 58 2.69 6.15 16.94
CA MET A 58 3.80 6.09 15.98
C MET A 58 5.13 6.54 16.61
N ILE A 59 5.08 7.49 17.53
CA ILE A 59 6.25 7.98 18.28
C ILE A 59 6.64 7.01 19.41
N GLU A 60 5.65 6.50 20.14
CA GLU A 60 5.84 5.62 21.31
C GLU A 60 6.23 4.19 20.90
N GLU A 61 5.81 3.72 19.72
CA GLU A 61 5.96 2.34 19.27
C GLU A 61 6.69 2.22 17.91
N PRO A 62 7.95 2.71 17.77
CA PRO A 62 8.72 2.67 16.54
C PRO A 62 8.97 1.23 16.04
N TRP A 63 8.95 0.25 16.94
CA TRP A 63 9.12 -1.17 16.62
C TRP A 63 8.12 -1.68 15.58
N ARG A 64 6.95 -1.06 15.43
CA ARG A 64 5.95 -1.41 14.40
C ARG A 64 6.50 -1.16 13.00
N GLN A 65 7.17 -0.03 12.83
CA GLN A 65 7.77 0.31 11.54
C GLN A 65 9.01 -0.55 11.28
N GLU A 66 9.82 -0.82 12.30
CA GLU A 66 10.97 -1.71 12.20
C GLU A 66 10.53 -3.11 11.77
N HIS A 67 9.54 -3.68 12.44
CA HIS A 67 8.96 -4.98 12.06
C HIS A 67 8.39 -4.99 10.63
N LEU A 68 7.69 -3.93 10.22
CA LEU A 68 7.19 -3.81 8.86
C LEU A 68 8.33 -3.86 7.83
N TRP A 69 9.45 -3.22 8.12
CA TRP A 69 10.63 -3.28 7.24
C TRP A 69 11.28 -4.66 7.22
N ASP A 70 11.35 -5.34 8.36
CA ASP A 70 11.89 -6.71 8.44
C ASP A 70 11.11 -7.67 7.56
N ILE A 71 9.77 -7.69 7.69
CA ILE A 71 8.93 -8.55 6.85
C ILE A 71 8.88 -8.11 5.39
N THR A 72 9.03 -6.81 5.12
CA THR A 72 9.12 -6.29 3.75
C THR A 72 10.38 -6.78 3.06
N ASN A 73 11.54 -6.65 3.72
CA ASN A 73 12.81 -7.13 3.18
C ASN A 73 12.77 -8.65 2.95
N TYR A 74 12.19 -9.40 3.89
CA TYR A 74 11.99 -10.83 3.74
C TYR A 74 11.12 -11.19 2.52
N ALA A 75 10.01 -10.47 2.31
CA ALA A 75 9.14 -10.69 1.16
C ALA A 75 9.83 -10.31 -0.16
N LEU A 76 10.54 -9.18 -0.20
CA LEU A 76 11.28 -8.72 -1.38
C LEU A 76 12.33 -9.74 -1.81
N GLU A 77 13.07 -10.30 -0.85
CA GLU A 77 14.05 -11.36 -1.11
C GLU A 77 13.37 -12.62 -1.63
N GLY A 78 12.27 -13.06 -1.01
CA GLY A 78 11.49 -14.21 -1.44
C GLY A 78 10.99 -14.07 -2.89
N PHE A 79 10.42 -12.91 -3.26
CA PHE A 79 9.96 -12.66 -4.62
C PHE A 79 11.10 -12.63 -5.65
N ARG A 80 12.23 -12.02 -5.30
CA ARG A 80 13.42 -12.03 -6.18
C ARG A 80 13.96 -13.44 -6.38
N ASN A 81 14.05 -14.22 -5.32
CA ASN A 81 14.58 -15.60 -5.36
C ASN A 81 13.67 -16.53 -6.19
N MET A 82 12.36 -16.34 -6.19
CA MET A 82 11.46 -17.13 -7.06
C MET A 82 11.43 -16.63 -8.51
N GLY A 83 12.07 -15.51 -8.82
CA GLY A 83 12.12 -14.94 -10.17
C GLY A 83 10.89 -14.12 -10.55
N ALA A 84 10.09 -13.66 -9.58
CA ALA A 84 8.96 -12.76 -9.84
C ALA A 84 9.44 -11.37 -10.25
N GLU A 85 8.78 -10.79 -11.24
CA GLU A 85 9.07 -9.42 -11.67
C GLU A 85 8.39 -8.42 -10.71
N ILE A 86 9.21 -7.72 -9.91
CA ILE A 86 8.73 -6.76 -8.90
C ILE A 86 9.19 -5.32 -9.16
N GLY A 87 9.88 -5.07 -10.27
CA GLY A 87 10.47 -3.77 -10.58
C GLY A 87 11.48 -3.30 -9.52
N ASN A 88 11.63 -1.99 -9.39
CA ASN A 88 12.57 -1.36 -8.46
C ASN A 88 11.91 -0.93 -7.14
N THR A 89 10.93 -1.69 -6.67
CA THR A 89 10.24 -1.33 -5.41
C THR A 89 11.16 -1.51 -4.21
N SER A 90 11.02 -0.59 -3.26
CA SER A 90 11.65 -0.61 -1.94
C SER A 90 10.64 -0.21 -0.85
N THR A 91 9.36 -0.55 -1.03
CA THR A 91 8.27 -0.20 -0.11
C THR A 91 7.51 -1.45 0.34
N PRO A 92 6.72 -1.38 1.43
CA PRO A 92 5.84 -2.47 1.85
C PRO A 92 4.73 -2.83 0.86
N ILE A 93 4.62 -2.11 -0.25
CA ILE A 93 3.72 -2.40 -1.36
C ILE A 93 4.56 -2.93 -2.51
N ILE A 94 4.42 -4.22 -2.80
CA ILE A 94 5.23 -4.91 -3.80
C ILE A 94 4.37 -5.20 -5.03
N PRO A 95 4.67 -4.59 -6.19
CA PRO A 95 4.01 -4.92 -7.44
C PRO A 95 4.54 -6.26 -7.95
N LEU A 96 3.65 -7.18 -8.29
CA LEU A 96 3.97 -8.44 -8.97
C LEU A 96 3.44 -8.32 -10.40
N PHE A 97 4.31 -8.04 -11.35
CA PHE A 97 3.92 -7.82 -12.75
C PHE A 97 3.51 -9.12 -13.43
N ILE A 98 2.29 -9.13 -13.99
CA ILE A 98 1.71 -10.26 -14.73
C ILE A 98 1.62 -9.95 -16.22
N ARG A 99 1.38 -8.67 -16.58
CA ARG A 99 1.34 -8.13 -17.93
C ARG A 99 0.23 -8.71 -18.81
N ASP A 100 -0.80 -9.27 -18.19
CA ASP A 100 -1.98 -9.83 -18.85
C ASP A 100 -3.21 -9.71 -17.93
N ASN A 101 -4.26 -9.04 -18.42
CA ASN A 101 -5.48 -8.79 -17.65
C ASN A 101 -6.18 -10.09 -17.20
N PHE A 102 -6.35 -11.04 -18.12
CA PHE A 102 -7.06 -12.28 -17.84
C PHE A 102 -6.28 -13.16 -16.86
N LYS A 103 -4.97 -13.32 -17.08
CA LYS A 103 -4.10 -14.03 -16.13
C LYS A 103 -4.11 -13.39 -14.77
N THR A 104 -4.10 -12.04 -14.68
CA THR A 104 -4.12 -11.33 -13.39
C THR A 104 -5.37 -11.66 -12.58
N PHE A 105 -6.56 -11.66 -13.19
CA PHE A 105 -7.80 -12.05 -12.52
C PHE A 105 -7.80 -13.52 -12.12
N SER A 106 -7.39 -14.42 -13.02
CA SER A 106 -7.34 -15.85 -12.74
C SER A 106 -6.37 -16.19 -11.61
N ILE A 107 -5.19 -15.58 -11.61
CA ILE A 107 -4.19 -15.74 -10.54
C ILE A 107 -4.72 -15.20 -9.23
N THR A 108 -5.38 -14.02 -9.24
CA THR A 108 -5.97 -13.44 -8.02
C THR A 108 -7.06 -14.34 -7.44
N HIS A 109 -7.89 -14.96 -8.29
CA HIS A 109 -8.89 -15.93 -7.86
C HIS A 109 -8.25 -17.17 -7.23
N ASP A 110 -7.26 -17.77 -7.90
CA ASP A 110 -6.58 -18.94 -7.39
C ASP A 110 -5.83 -18.67 -6.07
N LEU A 111 -5.25 -17.48 -5.92
CA LEU A 111 -4.62 -17.07 -4.67
C LEU A 111 -5.64 -16.91 -3.54
N LEU A 112 -6.84 -16.44 -3.83
CA LEU A 112 -7.93 -16.38 -2.86
C LEU A 112 -8.34 -17.78 -2.38
N GLU A 113 -8.40 -18.77 -3.28
CA GLU A 113 -8.65 -20.18 -2.92
C GLU A 113 -7.52 -20.77 -2.05
N GLU A 114 -6.28 -20.29 -2.21
CA GLU A 114 -5.16 -20.65 -1.34
C GLU A 114 -5.14 -19.84 -0.02
N GLY A 115 -6.16 -19.00 0.23
CA GLY A 115 -6.29 -18.17 1.42
C GLY A 115 -5.47 -16.85 1.37
N ILE A 116 -4.99 -16.45 0.22
CA ILE A 116 -4.19 -15.23 0.04
C ILE A 116 -5.02 -14.15 -0.66
N PHE A 117 -5.36 -13.11 0.09
CA PHE A 117 -6.07 -11.95 -0.47
C PHE A 117 -5.08 -10.92 -1.02
N VAL A 118 -5.16 -10.64 -2.31
CA VAL A 118 -4.36 -9.64 -3.03
C VAL A 118 -5.24 -8.81 -3.98
N ASN A 119 -4.76 -7.65 -4.40
CA ASN A 119 -5.51 -6.77 -5.28
C ASN A 119 -4.96 -6.83 -6.73
N PRO A 120 -5.78 -7.20 -7.72
CA PRO A 120 -5.43 -7.01 -9.12
C PRO A 120 -5.44 -5.51 -9.46
N VAL A 121 -4.46 -5.07 -10.24
CA VAL A 121 -4.36 -3.72 -10.79
C VAL A 121 -4.25 -3.86 -12.31
N VAL A 122 -5.32 -3.50 -12.99
CA VAL A 122 -5.50 -3.73 -14.41
C VAL A 122 -5.92 -2.45 -15.13
N SER A 123 -5.91 -2.45 -16.47
CA SER A 123 -6.42 -1.32 -17.25
C SER A 123 -7.88 -0.99 -16.86
N PRO A 124 -8.27 0.30 -16.74
CA PRO A 124 -7.50 1.51 -17.08
C PRO A 124 -6.67 2.11 -15.94
N ALA A 125 -6.55 1.43 -14.78
CA ALA A 125 -5.76 1.95 -13.65
C ALA A 125 -4.25 1.96 -13.96
N VAL A 126 -3.80 1.06 -14.82
CA VAL A 126 -2.46 1.01 -15.40
C VAL A 126 -2.56 0.73 -16.90
N ALA A 127 -1.48 0.90 -17.65
CA ALA A 127 -1.43 0.46 -19.04
C ALA A 127 -1.58 -1.07 -19.11
N PRO A 128 -2.17 -1.62 -20.19
CA PRO A 128 -2.39 -3.07 -20.32
C PRO A 128 -1.13 -3.92 -20.13
N GLU A 129 0.01 -3.42 -20.58
CA GLU A 129 1.34 -4.02 -20.45
C GLU A 129 1.92 -3.92 -19.04
N ASP A 130 1.34 -3.09 -18.17
CA ASP A 130 1.80 -2.88 -16.78
C ASP A 130 0.85 -3.52 -15.75
N THR A 131 -0.01 -4.41 -16.20
CA THR A 131 -0.94 -5.14 -15.34
C THR A 131 -0.18 -5.95 -14.29
N LEU A 132 -0.62 -5.84 -13.04
CA LEU A 132 0.06 -6.42 -11.90
C LEU A 132 -0.91 -6.86 -10.79
N ILE A 133 -0.39 -7.62 -9.85
CA ILE A 133 -0.99 -7.87 -8.55
C ILE A 133 -0.27 -7.01 -7.50
N ARG A 134 -1.03 -6.30 -6.68
CA ARG A 134 -0.49 -5.53 -5.58
C ARG A 134 -0.45 -6.37 -4.31
N PHE A 135 0.76 -6.76 -3.90
CA PHE A 135 1.02 -7.39 -2.62
C PHE A 135 1.35 -6.32 -1.59
N SER A 136 0.55 -6.25 -0.51
CA SER A 136 0.66 -5.18 0.50
C SER A 136 0.90 -5.78 1.88
N LEU A 137 1.92 -5.30 2.57
CA LEU A 137 2.28 -5.72 3.91
C LEU A 137 1.78 -4.72 4.96
N MET A 138 1.51 -5.23 6.15
CA MET A 138 1.16 -4.46 7.35
C MET A 138 2.07 -4.89 8.50
N ALA A 139 2.29 -4.00 9.47
CA ALA A 139 3.10 -4.28 10.67
C ALA A 139 2.55 -5.42 11.55
N THR A 140 1.32 -5.87 11.32
CA THR A 140 0.70 -6.99 12.03
C THR A 140 0.89 -8.34 11.36
N HIS A 141 1.41 -8.38 10.14
CA HIS A 141 1.73 -9.65 9.48
C HIS A 141 2.92 -10.33 10.15
N THR A 142 2.83 -11.65 10.29
CA THR A 142 3.94 -12.44 10.79
C THR A 142 4.80 -13.00 9.65
N LYS A 143 6.01 -13.42 9.99
CA LYS A 143 6.91 -14.04 9.01
C LYS A 143 6.35 -15.33 8.44
N GLU A 144 5.63 -16.11 9.26
CA GLU A 144 4.96 -17.34 8.86
C GLU A 144 3.86 -17.08 7.83
N GLN A 145 3.07 -16.01 8.02
CA GLN A 145 2.06 -15.60 7.05
C GLN A 145 2.69 -15.17 5.72
N VAL A 146 3.79 -14.42 5.77
CA VAL A 146 4.52 -14.02 4.56
C VAL A 146 5.14 -15.23 3.86
N THR A 147 5.69 -16.19 4.61
CA THR A 147 6.22 -17.44 4.05
C THR A 147 5.12 -18.24 3.34
N HIS A 148 3.97 -18.41 3.97
CA HIS A 148 2.81 -19.08 3.36
C HIS A 148 2.36 -18.36 2.07
N ALA A 149 2.31 -17.03 2.09
CA ALA A 149 1.96 -16.26 0.91
C ALA A 149 2.98 -16.44 -0.24
N LEU A 150 4.28 -16.44 0.07
CA LEU A 150 5.33 -16.68 -0.93
C LEU A 150 5.21 -18.09 -1.57
N GLU A 151 4.94 -19.13 -0.76
CA GLU A 151 4.74 -20.49 -1.24
C GLU A 151 3.51 -20.61 -2.14
N ALA A 152 2.38 -20.05 -1.72
CA ALA A 152 1.15 -20.04 -2.49
C ALA A 152 1.32 -19.27 -3.82
N ILE A 153 1.94 -18.10 -3.78
CA ILE A 153 2.21 -17.30 -4.98
C ILE A 153 3.15 -18.06 -5.92
N GLN A 154 4.21 -18.68 -5.41
CA GLN A 154 5.12 -19.47 -6.23
C GLN A 154 4.39 -20.62 -6.95
N LYS A 155 3.54 -21.34 -6.23
CA LYS A 155 2.72 -22.44 -6.78
C LYS A 155 1.81 -21.96 -7.90
N VAL A 156 1.07 -20.85 -7.66
CA VAL A 156 0.14 -20.29 -8.64
C VAL A 156 0.88 -19.68 -9.81
N PHE A 157 1.98 -18.96 -9.60
CA PHE A 157 2.76 -18.35 -10.69
C PHE A 157 3.37 -19.40 -11.62
N ARG A 158 3.81 -20.56 -11.10
CA ARG A 158 4.23 -21.69 -11.94
C ARG A 158 3.08 -22.24 -12.78
N LYS A 159 1.87 -22.40 -12.21
CA LYS A 159 0.68 -22.87 -12.93
C LYS A 159 0.36 -21.98 -14.13
N TYR A 160 0.57 -20.68 -14.03
CA TYR A 160 0.30 -19.71 -15.09
C TYR A 160 1.53 -19.33 -15.93
N GLU A 161 2.66 -20.01 -15.72
CA GLU A 161 3.92 -19.77 -16.45
C GLU A 161 4.43 -18.31 -16.31
N ILE A 162 4.21 -17.70 -15.14
CA ILE A 162 4.74 -16.36 -14.82
C ILE A 162 6.21 -16.47 -14.40
N ILE A 163 6.56 -17.55 -13.71
CA ILE A 163 7.93 -17.92 -13.32
C ILE A 163 8.25 -19.36 -13.75
N LYS A 164 9.53 -19.71 -13.79
CA LYS A 164 10.02 -21.06 -14.17
C LYS A 164 9.90 -22.05 -13.02
#